data_37fb9279a972b9571bbcaf7f4cba255e
#
_entry.id   37fb9279a972b9571bbcaf7f4cba255e
#
_cell.length_a   1.000
_cell.length_b   1.000
_cell.length_c   1.000
_cell.angle_alpha   90.00
_cell.angle_beta   90.00
_cell.angle_gamma   90.00
#
_symmetry.space_group_name_H-M   'P 1'
#
loop_
_entity.id
_entity.type
_entity.pdbx_description
1 polymer ?
#
loop_
_entity_poly.entity_id
_entity_poly.type
_entity_poly.pdbx_seq_one_letter_code
_entity_poly.pdbx_strand_id
1 'polypeptide(L)' 'MAAKAFILIETSVGNSRRVAELIKGFPEVEDVDVVTGPYDLIAVVSAADMGAVAELVTGRIHSAGGVTRTTTCVAVGS' A
#
# COMPACT_ATOMS: atom_id res chain seq x y z
N MET A 1 18.80 -7.22 4.10
CA MET A 1 17.80 -6.75 5.07
C MET A 1 16.54 -6.32 4.33
N ALA A 2 15.41 -6.61 4.92
CA ALA A 2 14.15 -6.22 4.30
C ALA A 2 13.90 -4.73 4.45
N ALA A 3 13.24 -4.15 3.47
CA ALA A 3 12.76 -2.78 3.54
C ALA A 3 11.30 -2.80 3.97
N LYS A 4 10.95 -1.97 4.94
CA LYS A 4 9.58 -1.83 5.42
C LYS A 4 9.06 -0.46 5.06
N ALA A 5 7.82 -0.40 4.60
CA ALA A 5 7.20 0.87 4.23
C ALA A 5 5.73 0.88 4.61
N PHE A 6 5.22 2.09 4.80
CA PHE A 6 3.80 2.35 5.01
C PHE A 6 3.28 3.02 3.76
N ILE A 7 2.30 2.44 3.11
CA ILE A 7 1.73 2.97 1.87
C ILE A 7 0.40 3.62 2.24
N LEU A 8 0.33 4.93 2.07
CA LEU A 8 -0.88 5.71 2.35
C LEU A 8 -1.64 5.82 1.03
N ILE A 9 -2.87 5.32 0.99
CA ILE A 9 -3.59 5.12 -0.25
C ILE A 9 -4.90 5.91 -0.23
N GLU A 10 -5.12 6.70 -1.29
CA GLU A 10 -6.40 7.34 -1.54
C GLU A 10 -7.13 6.54 -2.61
N THR A 11 -8.41 6.29 -2.38
CA THR A 11 -9.24 5.54 -3.31
C THR A 11 -10.41 6.41 -3.76
N SER A 12 -10.98 6.05 -4.91
CA SER A 12 -12.22 6.68 -5.34
C SER A 12 -13.37 6.22 -4.45
N VAL A 13 -14.44 7.01 -4.43
CA VAL A 13 -15.60 6.79 -3.56
C VAL A 13 -16.16 5.38 -3.77
N GLY A 14 -16.34 4.66 -2.67
CA GLY A 14 -16.95 3.34 -2.69
C GLY A 14 -16.00 2.19 -2.98
N ASN A 15 -14.70 2.45 -3.17
CA ASN A 15 -13.74 1.42 -3.55
C ASN A 15 -12.77 0.99 -2.45
N SER A 16 -12.81 1.61 -1.28
CA SER A 16 -11.82 1.35 -0.23
C SER A 16 -11.76 -0.11 0.18
N ARG A 17 -12.91 -0.74 0.44
CA ARG A 17 -12.92 -2.12 0.90
C ARG A 17 -12.47 -3.11 -0.17
N ARG A 18 -12.88 -2.86 -1.42
CA ARG A 18 -12.47 -3.72 -2.53
C ARG A 18 -10.96 -3.65 -2.75
N VAL A 19 -10.41 -2.44 -2.71
CA VAL A 19 -8.97 -2.25 -2.87
C VAL A 19 -8.22 -2.89 -1.70
N ALA A 20 -8.73 -2.74 -0.46
CA ALA A 20 -8.12 -3.35 0.71
C ALA A 20 -8.04 -4.88 0.56
N GLU A 21 -9.14 -5.52 0.12
CA GLU A 21 -9.16 -6.97 -0.07
C GLU A 21 -8.17 -7.40 -1.13
N LEU A 22 -8.07 -6.66 -2.22
CA LEU A 22 -7.13 -6.98 -3.29
C LEU A 22 -5.68 -6.89 -2.79
N ILE A 23 -5.36 -5.80 -2.09
CA ILE A 23 -4.00 -5.55 -1.62
C ILE A 23 -3.57 -6.59 -0.58
N LYS A 24 -4.48 -7.02 0.28
CA LYS A 24 -4.18 -8.06 1.27
C LYS A 24 -3.65 -9.34 0.65
N GLY A 25 -3.99 -9.61 -0.60
CA GLY A 25 -3.55 -10.81 -1.29
C GLY A 25 -2.11 -10.75 -1.78
N PHE A 26 -1.46 -9.61 -1.74
CA PHE A 26 -0.07 -9.50 -2.19
C PHE A 26 0.88 -10.01 -1.11
N PRO A 27 1.84 -10.88 -1.47
CA PRO A 27 2.74 -11.50 -0.46
C PRO A 27 3.54 -10.50 0.36
N GLU A 28 3.86 -9.35 -0.21
CA GLU A 28 4.66 -8.32 0.48
C GLU A 28 3.85 -7.53 1.50
N VAL A 29 2.52 -7.61 1.45
CA VAL A 29 1.66 -6.82 2.32
C VAL A 29 1.44 -7.56 3.63
N GLU A 30 1.88 -6.95 4.73
CA GLU A 30 1.75 -7.52 6.06
C GLU A 30 0.42 -7.17 6.70
N ASP A 31 -0.08 -5.97 6.42
CA ASP A 31 -1.31 -5.49 7.04
C ASP A 31 -1.93 -4.40 6.19
N VAL A 32 -3.26 -4.29 6.22
CA VAL A 32 -4.00 -3.23 5.55
C VAL A 32 -5.15 -2.80 6.45
N ASP A 33 -5.23 -1.51 6.72
CA ASP A 33 -6.34 -0.93 7.48
C ASP A 33 -7.11 0.05 6.62
N VAL A 34 -8.44 -0.03 6.68
CA VAL A 34 -9.32 1.01 6.15
C VAL A 34 -9.41 2.08 7.23
N VAL A 35 -9.11 3.31 6.89
CA VAL A 35 -9.03 4.40 7.87
C VAL A 35 -9.92 5.56 7.44
N THR A 36 -10.14 6.49 8.36
CA THR A 36 -10.77 7.77 8.06
C THR A 36 -9.74 8.87 8.28
N GLY A 37 -9.74 9.87 7.41
CA GLY A 37 -8.79 10.96 7.49
C GLY A 37 -8.35 11.36 6.08
N PRO A 38 -7.14 11.87 5.91
CA PRO A 38 -6.67 12.30 4.59
C PRO A 38 -6.42 11.15 3.62
N TYR A 39 -6.36 9.91 4.12
CA TYR A 39 -6.19 8.72 3.30
C TYR A 39 -7.31 7.75 3.59
N ASP A 40 -7.53 6.80 2.68
CA ASP A 40 -8.59 5.81 2.82
C ASP A 40 -8.06 4.48 3.34
N LEU A 41 -6.81 4.15 3.00
CA LEU A 41 -6.17 2.90 3.42
C LEU A 41 -4.74 3.17 3.85
N ILE A 42 -4.27 2.40 4.81
CA ILE A 42 -2.84 2.36 5.15
C ILE A 42 -2.41 0.90 5.08
N ALA A 43 -1.42 0.61 4.24
CA ALA A 43 -0.86 -0.72 4.11
C ALA A 43 0.56 -0.74 4.67
N VAL A 44 0.90 -1.81 5.38
CA VAL A 44 2.27 -2.06 5.83
C VAL A 44 2.85 -3.12 4.92
N VAL A 45 3.98 -2.82 4.28
CA VAL A 45 4.61 -3.74 3.35
C VAL A 45 6.06 -4.00 3.74
N SER A 46 6.53 -5.17 3.38
CA SER A 46 7.93 -5.56 3.59
C SER A 46 8.41 -6.25 2.33
N ALA A 47 9.58 -5.84 1.84
CA ALA A 47 10.15 -6.40 0.63
C ALA A 47 11.67 -6.47 0.78
N ALA A 48 12.34 -7.12 -0.17
CA ALA A 48 13.79 -7.34 -0.08
C ALA A 48 14.56 -6.02 -0.06
N ASP A 49 14.10 -5.03 -0.82
CA ASP A 49 14.75 -3.72 -0.92
C ASP A 49 13.74 -2.67 -1.37
N MET A 50 14.19 -1.44 -1.46
CA MET A 50 13.33 -0.32 -1.88
C MET A 50 12.88 -0.43 -3.32
N GLY A 51 13.68 -1.02 -4.18
CA GLY A 51 13.27 -1.26 -5.57
C GLY A 51 12.04 -2.16 -5.64
N ALA A 52 12.02 -3.22 -4.81
CA ALA A 52 10.87 -4.12 -4.75
C ALA A 52 9.63 -3.40 -4.20
N VAL A 53 9.80 -2.52 -3.20
CA VAL A 53 8.68 -1.70 -2.70
C VAL A 53 8.13 -0.82 -3.81
N ALA A 54 9.00 -0.14 -4.55
CA ALA A 54 8.57 0.73 -5.64
C ALA A 54 7.83 -0.06 -6.73
N GLU A 55 8.31 -1.24 -7.08
CA GLU A 55 7.62 -2.08 -8.06
C GLU A 55 6.25 -2.53 -7.58
N LEU A 56 6.13 -2.87 -6.30
CA LEU A 56 4.84 -3.24 -5.72
C LEU A 56 3.85 -2.08 -5.85
N VAL A 57 4.27 -0.88 -5.48
CA VAL A 57 3.39 0.29 -5.50
C VAL A 57 3.01 0.66 -6.93
N THR A 58 3.99 0.83 -7.82
CA THR A 58 3.72 1.32 -9.17
C THR A 58 3.12 0.23 -10.07
N GLY A 59 3.57 -1.02 -9.90
CA GLY A 59 3.16 -2.10 -10.77
C GLY A 59 1.87 -2.79 -10.36
N ARG A 60 1.59 -2.88 -9.07
CA ARG A 60 0.44 -3.66 -8.61
C ARG A 60 -0.59 -2.85 -7.83
N ILE A 61 -0.16 -1.99 -6.91
CA ILE A 61 -1.12 -1.20 -6.14
C ILE A 61 -1.80 -0.16 -7.02
N HIS A 62 -1.04 0.59 -7.80
CA HIS A 62 -1.60 1.59 -8.70
C HIS A 62 -2.50 0.98 -9.78
N SER A 63 -2.21 -0.23 -10.22
CA SER A 63 -3.05 -0.86 -11.24
C SER A 63 -4.28 -1.56 -10.67
N ALA A 64 -4.53 -1.45 -9.39
CA ALA A 64 -5.64 -2.12 -8.73
C ALA A 64 -7.03 -1.56 -9.06
N GLY A 65 -7.14 -0.54 -9.85
CA GLY A 65 -8.43 0.08 -10.17
C GLY A 65 -9.11 0.64 -8.93
N GLY A 66 -9.37 1.94 -8.90
CA GLY A 66 -9.94 2.59 -7.73
C GLY A 66 -8.92 3.29 -6.86
N VAL A 67 -7.63 3.07 -7.07
CA VAL A 67 -6.57 3.81 -6.38
C VAL A 67 -6.34 5.10 -7.15
N THR A 68 -6.47 6.23 -6.47
CA THR A 68 -6.30 7.55 -7.09
C THR A 68 -4.94 8.16 -6.77
N ARG A 69 -4.37 7.79 -5.63
CA ARG A 69 -3.09 8.37 -5.21
C ARG A 69 -2.45 7.48 -4.14
N THR A 70 -1.13 7.40 -4.17
CA THR A 70 -0.37 6.73 -3.12
C THR A 70 0.76 7.60 -2.62
N THR A 71 1.09 7.46 -1.34
CA THR A 71 2.24 8.08 -0.73
C THR A 71 2.99 6.99 0.02
N THR A 72 4.27 6.82 -0.29
CA THR A 72 5.08 5.79 0.35
C THR A 72 5.95 6.41 1.43
N CYS A 73 5.83 5.89 2.64
CA CYS A 73 6.65 6.32 3.78
C CYS A 73 7.54 5.16 4.18
N VAL A 74 8.84 5.33 4.00
CA VAL A 74 9.81 4.27 4.28
C VAL A 74 10.17 4.29 5.77
N ALA A 75 10.13 3.12 6.40
CA ALA A 75 10.56 3.01 7.79
C ALA A 75 12.07 3.18 7.87
N VAL A 76 12.51 3.98 8.84
CA VAL A 76 13.92 4.30 9.03
C VAL A 76 14.36 3.76 10.39
N GLY A 77 15.50 3.11 10.42
CA GLY A 77 16.14 2.76 11.69
C GLY A 77 15.52 1.63 12.43
N SER A 78 14.91 0.74 11.82
CA SER A 78 14.39 -0.37 12.52
C SER A 78 14.66 -1.59 12.14
#